data_914d25c7ba10b56548283d81b8f040fb
#
_entry.id   914d25c7ba10b56548283d81b8f040fb
#
_cell.length_a   1.000
_cell.length_b   1.000
_cell.length_c   1.000
_cell.angle_alpha   90.00
_cell.angle_beta   90.00
_cell.angle_gamma   90.00
#
_symmetry.space_group_name_H-M   'P 1'
#
loop_
_entity.id
_entity.type
_entity.pdbx_description
1 polymer ?
#
loop_
_entity_poly.entity_id
_entity_poly.type
_entity_poly.pdbx_seq_one_letter_code
_entity_poly.pdbx_strand_id
1 'polypeptide(L)'
;MAFNDKVNPKAKTEYFKIYADVSASGLAPEWELQGRGVESWNIEENSDISKTTDVLGYVDMERGTAQPTQSGVSIRLRKGSKLAELLFDSWFTGDKSKLDAIKILQKFEFVDGSDESTCKARLEEDVMISINNFSGEAGGFLSFDIDLHYSNKRKLGTMPKIDGETITFTENN
;
A
#
# COMPACT_ATOMS: atom_id res chain seq x y z
N MET A 1 -20.14 8.04 -4.94
CA MET A 1 -19.43 7.23 -3.91
C MET A 1 -19.83 7.80 -2.56
N ALA A 2 -20.42 7.01 -1.68
CA ALA A 2 -20.82 7.43 -0.33
C ALA A 2 -20.00 6.67 0.72
N PHE A 3 -19.72 7.32 1.84
CA PHE A 3 -19.15 6.67 3.00
C PHE A 3 -20.26 5.95 3.76
N ASN A 4 -19.94 4.81 4.36
CA ASN A 4 -20.85 4.07 5.23
C ASN A 4 -20.73 4.50 6.70
N ASP A 5 -21.47 3.86 7.60
CA ASP A 5 -21.54 4.23 9.02
C ASP A 5 -20.22 4.12 9.80
N LYS A 6 -19.20 3.42 9.23
CA LYS A 6 -17.86 3.35 9.84
C LYS A 6 -17.13 4.71 9.85
N VAL A 7 -17.64 5.71 9.13
CA VAL A 7 -17.09 7.09 9.11
C VAL A 7 -17.73 7.97 10.20
N ASN A 8 -18.70 7.49 10.94
CA ASN A 8 -19.43 8.30 11.93
C ASN A 8 -18.78 8.22 13.33
N PRO A 9 -18.24 9.34 13.91
CA PRO A 9 -18.06 10.67 13.30
C PRO A 9 -16.78 10.78 12.44
N LYS A 10 -15.85 9.83 12.52
CA LYS A 10 -14.58 9.82 11.78
C LYS A 10 -14.18 8.38 11.41
N ALA A 11 -13.67 8.18 10.22
CA ALA A 11 -13.06 6.90 9.85
C ALA A 11 -11.83 6.63 10.73
N LYS A 12 -11.75 5.42 11.28
CA LYS A 12 -10.57 4.97 12.02
C LYS A 12 -9.57 4.31 11.07
N THR A 13 -8.29 4.36 11.41
CA THR A 13 -7.23 3.73 10.62
C THR A 13 -7.41 2.23 10.47
N GLU A 14 -8.03 1.55 11.44
CA GLU A 14 -8.34 0.11 11.37
C GLU A 14 -9.29 -0.29 10.24
N TYR A 15 -10.01 0.68 9.65
CA TYR A 15 -10.91 0.46 8.50
C TYR A 15 -10.21 0.63 7.14
N PHE A 16 -8.94 0.97 7.16
CA PHE A 16 -8.09 0.97 5.99
C PHE A 16 -7.01 -0.10 6.18
N LYS A 17 -7.08 -1.17 5.38
CA LYS A 17 -6.15 -2.28 5.46
C LYS A 17 -5.31 -2.36 4.21
N ILE A 18 -4.03 -2.64 4.39
CA ILE A 18 -3.07 -2.82 3.31
C ILE A 18 -2.49 -4.21 3.41
N TYR A 19 -2.48 -4.94 2.29
CA TYR A 19 -1.90 -6.26 2.17
C TYR A 19 -0.79 -6.23 1.12
N ALA A 20 0.32 -6.89 1.40
CA ALA A 20 1.38 -7.11 0.43
C ALA A 20 1.31 -8.55 -0.10
N ASP A 21 1.53 -8.73 -1.38
CA ASP A 21 1.73 -10.04 -1.97
C ASP A 21 3.15 -10.50 -1.66
N VAL A 22 3.25 -11.54 -0.86
CA VAL A 22 4.52 -12.15 -0.44
C VAL A 22 4.77 -13.49 -1.11
N SER A 23 4.01 -13.80 -2.17
CA SER A 23 4.19 -15.02 -2.95
C SER A 23 5.51 -14.99 -3.73
N ALA A 24 6.02 -16.16 -4.06
CA ALA A 24 7.11 -16.26 -5.03
C ALA A 24 6.59 -15.88 -6.43
N SER A 25 7.47 -15.27 -7.24
CA SER A 25 7.13 -14.85 -8.61
C SER A 25 6.46 -15.95 -9.41
N GLY A 26 5.33 -15.64 -10.04
CA GLY A 26 4.57 -16.56 -10.89
C GLY A 26 3.61 -17.49 -10.17
N LEU A 27 3.51 -17.43 -8.84
CA LEU A 27 2.51 -18.15 -8.05
C LEU A 27 1.25 -17.32 -7.82
N ALA A 28 0.20 -17.97 -7.33
CA ALA A 28 -1.00 -17.27 -6.88
C ALA A 28 -0.62 -16.30 -5.74
N PRO A 29 -1.23 -15.09 -5.68
CA PRO A 29 -0.93 -14.11 -4.65
C PRO A 29 -1.13 -14.68 -3.24
N GLU A 30 -0.16 -14.46 -2.38
CA GLU A 30 -0.23 -14.75 -0.95
C GLU A 30 -0.21 -13.43 -0.18
N TRP A 31 -1.37 -13.04 0.35
CA TRP A 31 -1.56 -11.74 0.95
C TRP A 31 -1.19 -11.73 2.42
N GLU A 32 -0.24 -10.90 2.81
CA GLU A 32 0.08 -10.62 4.20
C GLU A 32 -0.41 -9.21 4.59
N LEU A 33 -1.22 -9.13 5.65
CA LEU A 33 -1.69 -7.85 6.20
C LEU A 33 -0.51 -7.05 6.75
N GLN A 34 -0.28 -5.88 6.16
CA GLN A 34 0.59 -4.87 6.75
C GLN A 34 -0.12 -4.20 7.94
N GLY A 35 0.61 -3.83 8.96
CA GLY A 35 0.03 -3.06 10.07
C GLY A 35 0.30 -3.61 11.45
N ARG A 36 0.61 -4.90 11.60
CA ARG A 36 1.09 -5.39 12.89
C ARG A 36 2.49 -4.85 13.17
N GLY A 37 2.58 -3.85 14.05
CA GLY A 37 3.83 -3.19 14.41
C GLY A 37 4.16 -1.98 13.55
N VAL A 38 3.25 -1.56 12.67
CA VAL A 38 3.32 -0.26 11.99
C VAL A 38 2.60 0.76 12.85
N GLU A 39 3.32 1.76 13.34
CA GLU A 39 2.77 2.81 14.23
C GLU A 39 2.12 3.94 13.43
N SER A 40 2.69 4.24 12.27
CA SER A 40 2.19 5.28 11.37
C SER A 40 2.54 4.95 9.92
N TRP A 41 1.82 5.53 8.99
CA TRP A 41 2.10 5.50 7.55
C TRP A 41 1.51 6.74 6.90
N ASN A 42 2.08 7.15 5.78
CA ASN A 42 1.62 8.29 4.99
C ASN A 42 1.62 7.90 3.51
N ILE A 43 0.55 8.22 2.79
CA ILE A 43 0.49 8.09 1.33
C ILE A 43 0.45 9.49 0.74
N GLU A 44 1.47 9.83 -0.02
CA GLU A 44 1.60 11.09 -0.74
C GLU A 44 1.35 10.86 -2.23
N GLU A 45 0.47 11.65 -2.82
CA GLU A 45 0.14 11.54 -4.25
C GLU A 45 1.24 12.10 -5.17
N ASN A 46 2.12 12.96 -4.66
CA ASN A 46 3.26 13.55 -5.39
C ASN A 46 2.86 14.02 -6.80
N SER A 47 1.76 14.75 -6.89
CA SER A 47 1.29 15.30 -8.17
C SER A 47 2.20 16.46 -8.60
N ASP A 48 2.81 16.32 -9.77
CA ASP A 48 3.53 17.42 -10.40
C ASP A 48 2.53 18.37 -11.10
N ILE A 49 2.61 19.65 -10.79
CA ILE A 49 1.80 20.69 -11.43
C ILE A 49 2.74 21.74 -11.99
N SER A 50 2.89 21.74 -13.31
CA SER A 50 3.62 22.79 -14.00
C SER A 50 2.73 24.00 -14.24
N LYS A 51 3.30 25.20 -14.11
CA LYS A 51 2.63 26.47 -14.40
C LYS A 51 3.46 27.24 -15.41
N THR A 52 2.85 27.58 -16.52
CA THR A 52 3.44 28.48 -17.51
C THR A 52 2.61 29.77 -17.60
N THR A 53 3.28 30.91 -17.66
CA THR A 53 2.59 32.19 -17.84
C THR A 53 2.99 32.76 -19.22
N ASP A 54 2.00 33.05 -20.04
CA ASP A 54 2.24 33.66 -21.33
C ASP A 54 2.60 35.16 -21.20
N VAL A 55 2.95 35.75 -22.32
CA VAL A 55 3.32 37.19 -22.37
C VAL A 55 2.17 38.16 -22.08
N LEU A 56 0.93 37.67 -22.05
CA LEU A 56 -0.28 38.42 -21.72
C LEU A 56 -0.68 38.26 -20.24
N GLY A 57 0.07 37.45 -19.48
CA GLY A 57 -0.17 37.19 -18.06
C GLY A 57 -1.19 36.10 -17.76
N TYR A 58 -1.64 35.33 -18.78
CA TYR A 58 -2.47 34.16 -18.54
C TYR A 58 -1.62 33.00 -18.02
N VAL A 59 -2.19 32.29 -17.05
CA VAL A 59 -1.53 31.12 -16.42
C VAL A 59 -2.16 29.86 -16.92
N ASP A 60 -1.38 29.04 -17.62
CA ASP A 60 -1.72 27.68 -17.97
C ASP A 60 -1.15 26.73 -16.92
N MET A 61 -1.98 25.78 -16.51
CA MET A 61 -1.59 24.73 -15.55
C MET A 61 -1.75 23.35 -16.17
N GLU A 62 -0.67 22.59 -16.15
CA GLU A 62 -0.66 21.19 -16.58
C GLU A 62 -0.37 20.31 -15.37
N ARG A 63 -1.10 19.21 -15.28
CA ARG A 63 -0.87 18.19 -14.28
C ARG A 63 -0.05 17.04 -14.87
N GLY A 64 1.15 16.84 -14.38
CA GLY A 64 1.98 15.67 -14.69
C GLY A 64 1.40 14.38 -14.08
N THR A 65 2.05 13.26 -14.38
CA THR A 65 1.69 11.96 -13.80
C THR A 65 2.05 11.95 -12.33
N ALA A 66 1.08 11.68 -11.46
CA ALA A 66 1.34 11.47 -10.05
C ALA A 66 2.27 10.25 -9.85
N GLN A 67 3.17 10.36 -8.88
CA GLN A 67 4.05 9.27 -8.45
C GLN A 67 3.82 9.00 -6.96
N PRO A 68 2.75 8.29 -6.60
CA PRO A 68 2.40 8.09 -5.21
C PRO A 68 3.49 7.31 -4.47
N THR A 69 3.76 7.73 -3.26
CA THR A 69 4.72 7.08 -2.36
C THR A 69 4.06 6.88 -1.01
N GLN A 70 4.21 5.70 -0.43
CA GLN A 70 3.85 5.46 0.96
C GLN A 70 5.13 5.41 1.78
N SER A 71 5.27 6.32 2.73
CA SER A 71 6.44 6.46 3.58
C SER A 71 6.12 6.18 5.05
N GLY A 72 7.17 6.02 5.85
CA GLY A 72 7.06 5.82 7.30
C GLY A 72 6.57 4.45 7.72
N VAL A 73 6.68 3.44 6.86
CA VAL A 73 6.26 2.08 7.17
C VAL A 73 7.40 1.34 7.88
N SER A 74 7.20 1.01 9.14
CA SER A 74 8.16 0.23 9.93
C SER A 74 7.68 -1.20 10.12
N ILE A 75 8.41 -2.17 9.57
CA ILE A 75 8.09 -3.60 9.62
C ILE A 75 8.94 -4.28 10.66
N ARG A 76 8.33 -4.69 11.78
CA ARG A 76 9.02 -5.42 12.84
C ARG A 76 9.32 -6.86 12.43
N LEU A 77 10.55 -7.31 12.72
CA LEU A 77 10.93 -8.70 12.53
C LEU A 77 10.20 -9.58 13.53
N ARG A 78 9.49 -10.57 13.02
CA ARG A 78 8.81 -11.58 13.84
C ARG A 78 8.70 -12.89 13.07
N LYS A 79 8.69 -13.98 13.83
CA LYS A 79 8.48 -15.32 13.27
C LYS A 79 7.11 -15.40 12.55
N GLY A 80 7.10 -15.89 11.32
CA GLY A 80 5.91 -16.11 10.51
C GLY A 80 5.42 -14.89 9.72
N SER A 81 6.16 -13.77 9.74
CA SER A 81 5.94 -12.67 8.81
C SER A 81 6.80 -12.90 7.57
N LYS A 82 6.18 -13.32 6.48
CA LYS A 82 6.86 -13.55 5.20
C LYS A 82 7.38 -12.25 4.59
N LEU A 83 6.66 -11.15 4.80
CA LEU A 83 7.14 -9.84 4.37
C LEU A 83 8.44 -9.47 5.09
N ALA A 84 8.52 -9.67 6.40
CA ALA A 84 9.75 -9.41 7.14
C ALA A 84 10.91 -10.34 6.72
N GLU A 85 10.60 -11.61 6.42
CA GLU A 85 11.57 -12.58 5.90
C GLU A 85 12.06 -12.17 4.51
N LEU A 86 11.17 -11.72 3.63
CA LEU A 86 11.51 -11.21 2.30
C LEU A 86 12.42 -9.98 2.36
N LEU A 87 12.09 -9.02 3.23
CA LEU A 87 12.91 -7.82 3.44
C LEU A 87 14.29 -8.18 3.99
N PHE A 88 14.34 -9.11 4.94
CA PHE A 88 15.62 -9.56 5.54
C PHE A 88 16.49 -10.28 4.50
N ASP A 89 15.92 -11.21 3.73
CA ASP A 89 16.64 -11.93 2.67
C ASP A 89 17.22 -10.96 1.63
N SER A 90 16.40 -10.01 1.18
CA SER A 90 16.82 -9.00 0.22
C SER A 90 17.91 -8.07 0.75
N TRP A 91 17.80 -7.65 2.01
CA TRP A 91 18.81 -6.83 2.68
C TRP A 91 20.11 -7.59 2.89
N PHE A 92 20.03 -8.84 3.36
CA PHE A 92 21.18 -9.68 3.70
C PHE A 92 21.97 -10.11 2.45
N THR A 93 21.27 -10.49 1.38
CA THR A 93 21.92 -10.93 0.12
C THR A 93 22.33 -9.76 -0.77
N GLY A 94 21.73 -8.57 -0.57
CA GLY A 94 21.86 -7.42 -1.47
C GLY A 94 21.05 -7.54 -2.75
N ASP A 95 20.30 -8.63 -2.95
CA ASP A 95 19.42 -8.83 -4.09
C ASP A 95 18.06 -8.19 -3.82
N LYS A 96 17.77 -7.07 -4.50
CA LYS A 96 16.53 -6.31 -4.38
C LYS A 96 15.49 -6.64 -5.45
N SER A 97 15.80 -7.54 -6.38
CA SER A 97 14.92 -7.88 -7.50
C SER A 97 13.54 -8.39 -7.06
N LYS A 98 13.47 -9.03 -5.90
CA LYS A 98 12.20 -9.49 -5.29
C LYS A 98 11.33 -8.36 -4.74
N LEU A 99 11.86 -7.14 -4.61
CA LEU A 99 11.19 -5.95 -4.10
C LEU A 99 10.72 -5.00 -5.21
N ASP A 100 11.01 -5.31 -6.49
CA ASP A 100 10.81 -4.39 -7.61
C ASP A 100 9.42 -4.44 -8.25
N ALA A 101 8.62 -5.47 -7.97
CA ALA A 101 7.31 -5.65 -8.62
C ALA A 101 6.30 -6.34 -7.68
N ILE A 102 6.17 -5.84 -6.48
CA ILE A 102 5.24 -6.36 -5.48
C ILE A 102 3.83 -5.83 -5.77
N LYS A 103 2.83 -6.64 -5.51
CA LYS A 103 1.44 -6.20 -5.55
C LYS A 103 0.99 -5.78 -4.17
N ILE A 104 0.32 -4.64 -4.10
CA ILE A 104 -0.26 -4.10 -2.87
C ILE A 104 -1.77 -4.00 -3.02
N LEU A 105 -2.49 -4.62 -2.12
CA LEU A 105 -3.94 -4.59 -2.09
C LEU A 105 -4.41 -3.70 -0.94
N GLN A 106 -5.18 -2.66 -1.27
CA GLN A 106 -5.73 -1.68 -0.33
C GLN A 106 -7.23 -1.89 -0.20
N LYS A 107 -7.69 -2.08 1.03
CA LYS A 107 -9.10 -2.32 1.38
C LYS A 107 -9.67 -1.13 2.14
N PHE A 108 -10.77 -0.57 1.64
CA PHE A 108 -11.44 0.61 2.18
C PHE A 108 -12.78 0.19 2.82
N GLU A 109 -12.74 -0.32 4.05
CA GLU A 109 -13.94 -0.85 4.72
C GLU A 109 -15.02 0.20 5.00
N PHE A 110 -14.67 1.47 4.93
CA PHE A 110 -15.58 2.61 5.12
C PHE A 110 -16.28 3.07 3.84
N VAL A 111 -16.07 2.35 2.72
CA VAL A 111 -16.75 2.63 1.43
C VAL A 111 -17.36 1.33 0.93
N ASP A 112 -18.68 1.31 0.78
CA ASP A 112 -19.39 0.14 0.28
C ASP A 112 -19.00 -0.19 -1.17
N GLY A 113 -18.93 -1.47 -1.45
CA GLY A 113 -18.66 -2.03 -2.76
C GLY A 113 -19.89 -2.04 -3.68
N SER A 114 -20.10 -3.17 -4.34
CA SER A 114 -21.28 -3.40 -5.17
C SER A 114 -22.54 -3.71 -4.34
N ASP A 115 -22.35 -4.20 -3.13
CA ASP A 115 -23.41 -4.57 -2.19
C ASP A 115 -22.95 -4.31 -0.74
N GLU A 116 -23.86 -4.51 0.23
CA GLU A 116 -23.61 -4.26 1.65
C GLU A 116 -22.58 -5.21 2.28
N SER A 117 -22.34 -6.37 1.67
CA SER A 117 -21.37 -7.37 2.17
C SER A 117 -19.94 -7.10 1.69
N THR A 118 -19.78 -6.23 0.70
CA THR A 118 -18.48 -5.88 0.11
C THR A 118 -18.07 -4.44 0.41
N CYS A 119 -16.79 -4.16 0.29
CA CYS A 119 -16.22 -2.82 0.37
C CYS A 119 -15.33 -2.58 -0.85
N LYS A 120 -15.06 -1.31 -1.12
CA LYS A 120 -14.15 -0.94 -2.20
C LYS A 120 -12.72 -1.36 -1.89
N ALA A 121 -12.03 -1.77 -2.93
CA ALA A 121 -10.64 -2.15 -2.87
C ALA A 121 -9.88 -1.64 -4.10
N ARG A 122 -8.58 -1.53 -3.96
CA ARG A 122 -7.67 -1.10 -5.00
C ARG A 122 -6.44 -2.00 -5.00
N LEU A 123 -6.16 -2.63 -6.12
CA LEU A 123 -4.94 -3.38 -6.35
C LEU A 123 -3.95 -2.47 -7.08
N GLU A 124 -2.80 -2.27 -6.47
CA GLU A 124 -1.65 -1.59 -7.07
C GLU A 124 -0.66 -2.66 -7.53
N GLU A 125 -0.30 -2.62 -8.80
CA GLU A 125 0.66 -3.54 -9.41
C GLU A 125 2.01 -2.85 -9.61
N ASP A 126 3.09 -3.63 -9.71
CA ASP A 126 4.46 -3.15 -9.92
C ASP A 126 4.89 -2.09 -8.88
N VAL A 127 4.58 -2.34 -7.61
CA VAL A 127 5.04 -1.50 -6.51
C VAL A 127 6.48 -1.88 -6.16
N MET A 128 7.34 -0.88 -6.09
CA MET A 128 8.73 -1.06 -5.66
C MET A 128 8.85 -0.75 -4.18
N ILE A 129 9.55 -1.62 -3.44
CA ILE A 129 9.87 -1.39 -2.02
C ILE A 129 11.33 -0.95 -1.90
N SER A 130 11.56 0.20 -1.31
CA SER A 130 12.90 0.62 -0.87
C SER A 130 13.08 0.37 0.62
N ILE A 131 14.20 -0.24 1.00
CA ILE A 131 14.61 -0.39 2.39
C ILE A 131 15.47 0.82 2.74
N ASN A 132 14.98 1.67 3.65
CA ASN A 132 15.66 2.89 4.06
C ASN A 132 16.60 2.61 5.25
N ASN A 133 16.15 1.77 6.18
CA ASN A 133 16.89 1.51 7.40
C ASN A 133 16.59 0.10 7.94
N PHE A 134 17.58 -0.46 8.63
CA PHE A 134 17.44 -1.63 9.49
C PHE A 134 17.92 -1.24 10.88
N SER A 135 17.03 -1.22 11.84
CA SER A 135 17.29 -0.64 13.16
C SER A 135 16.71 -1.48 14.29
N GLY A 136 17.16 -1.18 15.50
CA GLY A 136 16.62 -1.73 16.73
C GLY A 136 17.13 -0.94 17.92
N GLU A 137 16.33 -0.88 18.97
CA GLU A 137 16.69 -0.24 20.24
C GLU A 137 17.02 -1.28 21.30
N ALA A 138 17.82 -0.92 22.29
CA ALA A 138 18.14 -1.79 23.42
C ALA A 138 16.85 -2.18 24.17
N GLY A 139 16.56 -3.48 24.23
CA GLY A 139 15.32 -4.03 24.79
C GLY A 139 14.07 -3.88 23.89
N GLY A 140 14.22 -3.31 22.69
CA GLY A 140 13.18 -3.18 21.69
C GLY A 140 13.17 -4.31 20.65
N PHE A 141 12.52 -4.04 19.52
CA PHE A 141 12.42 -4.98 18.40
C PHE A 141 13.30 -4.50 17.24
N LEU A 142 13.80 -5.46 16.46
CA LEU A 142 14.41 -5.16 15.17
C LEU A 142 13.32 -4.86 14.15
N SER A 143 13.54 -3.85 13.32
CA SER A 143 12.62 -3.43 12.28
C SER A 143 13.32 -2.96 11.01
N PHE A 144 12.62 -3.07 9.89
CA PHE A 144 12.94 -2.37 8.65
C PHE A 144 12.04 -1.16 8.49
N ASP A 145 12.62 -0.02 8.17
CA ASP A 145 11.88 1.15 7.69
C ASP A 145 11.91 1.13 6.17
N ILE A 146 10.73 1.15 5.57
CA ILE A 146 10.56 1.00 4.13
C ILE A 146 9.68 2.11 3.56
N ASP A 147 9.89 2.39 2.26
CA ASP A 147 8.96 3.17 1.46
C ASP A 147 8.45 2.32 0.30
N LEU A 148 7.19 2.54 -0.06
CA LEU A 148 6.51 1.91 -1.19
C LEU A 148 6.33 2.94 -2.30
N HIS A 149 6.88 2.66 -3.48
CA HIS A 149 6.76 3.51 -4.66
C HIS A 149 5.77 2.89 -5.64
N TYR A 150 4.68 3.59 -5.89
CA TYR A 150 3.58 3.10 -6.73
C TYR A 150 3.79 3.46 -8.20
N SER A 151 3.61 2.50 -9.10
CA SER A 151 3.76 2.68 -10.55
C SER A 151 2.55 3.33 -11.24
N ASN A 152 1.45 3.59 -10.50
CA ASN A 152 0.13 3.96 -11.03
C ASN A 152 -0.58 2.88 -11.87
N LYS A 153 -0.06 1.67 -11.94
CA LYS A 153 -0.78 0.53 -12.49
C LYS A 153 -1.75 0.01 -11.43
N ARG A 154 -2.97 0.52 -11.49
CA ARG A 154 -3.99 0.21 -10.50
C ARG A 154 -5.24 -0.40 -11.12
N LYS A 155 -5.82 -1.34 -10.39
CA LYS A 155 -7.11 -1.96 -10.68
C LYS A 155 -8.08 -1.63 -9.57
N LEU A 156 -9.28 -1.21 -9.94
CA LEU A 156 -10.33 -0.92 -8.99
C LEU A 156 -11.25 -2.14 -8.86
N GLY A 157 -11.70 -2.42 -7.66
CA GLY A 157 -12.53 -3.60 -7.41
C GLY A 157 -13.18 -3.56 -6.05
N THR A 158 -13.60 -4.74 -5.61
CA THR A 158 -14.25 -4.96 -4.34
C THR A 158 -13.64 -6.14 -3.59
N MET A 159 -13.80 -6.13 -2.27
CA MET A 159 -13.44 -7.21 -1.37
C MET A 159 -14.56 -7.46 -0.37
N PRO A 160 -14.69 -8.68 0.18
CA PRO A 160 -15.58 -8.93 1.31
C PRO A 160 -15.23 -8.02 2.50
N LYS A 161 -16.25 -7.50 3.21
CA LYS A 161 -16.04 -6.72 4.45
C LYS A 161 -15.46 -7.56 5.57
N ILE A 162 -15.89 -8.83 5.66
CA ILE A 162 -15.37 -9.80 6.62
C ILE A 162 -14.22 -10.55 5.93
N ASP A 163 -13.04 -10.50 6.54
CA ASP A 163 -11.89 -11.24 6.04
C ASP A 163 -12.12 -12.74 6.32
N GLY A 164 -12.10 -13.54 5.26
CA GLY A 164 -12.11 -14.99 5.33
C GLY A 164 -10.68 -15.55 5.48
N GLU A 165 -10.56 -16.88 5.41
CA GLU A 165 -9.25 -17.55 5.36
C GLU A 165 -8.45 -17.17 4.11
N THR A 166 -9.16 -16.86 3.03
CA THR A 166 -8.56 -16.45 1.74
C THR A 166 -9.01 -15.02 1.41
N ILE A 167 -8.04 -14.16 1.14
CA ILE A 167 -8.29 -12.79 0.69
C ILE A 167 -8.61 -12.81 -0.80
N THR A 168 -9.81 -12.36 -1.17
CA THR A 168 -10.30 -12.35 -2.54
C THR A 168 -10.56 -10.93 -3.01
N PHE A 169 -9.91 -10.55 -4.09
CA PHE A 169 -10.16 -9.29 -4.81
C PHE A 169 -10.94 -9.57 -6.07
N THR A 170 -12.02 -8.83 -6.30
CA THR A 170 -12.82 -8.89 -7.53
C THR A 170 -12.69 -7.58 -8.28
N GLU A 171 -12.09 -7.63 -9.47
CA GLU A 171 -11.91 -6.46 -10.34
C GLU A 171 -13.28 -6.01 -10.89
N ASN A 172 -13.50 -4.71 -10.90
CA ASN A 172 -14.67 -4.13 -11.56
C ASN A 172 -14.38 -4.03 -13.07
N ASN A 173 -15.21 -4.67 -13.87
CA ASN A 173 -15.19 -4.54 -15.34
C ASN A 173 -15.65 -3.17 -15.80
#